data_489d22ce6c4b4775b752a46dc429b4d7
#
_entry.id   489d22ce6c4b4775b752a46dc429b4d7
#
_cell.length_a   1.000
_cell.length_b   1.000
_cell.length_c   1.000
_cell.angle_alpha   90.00
_cell.angle_beta   90.00
_cell.angle_gamma   90.00
#
_symmetry.space_group_name_H-M   'P 1'
#
loop_
_entity.id
_entity.type
_entity.pdbx_description
1 polymer ?
#
loop_
_entity_poly.entity_id
_entity_poly.type
_entity_poly.pdbx_seq_one_letter_code
_entity_poly.pdbx_strand_id
1 'polypeptide(L)'
;MVGLESKYGDYLFTSHAHSDHTKKLKTRKLISSNFTSEIIYNKQPDPPPKGITLYNAGHIIGSKQITINTEQGRIGYTGDLRLSPRFGIKGAEIIDCDYLIIESTYARSTHPPYEEVYESFRKCLKNKGIKIIAAYEVGKAQEITKILNEEGITPIVTEKINRLNQYDNLDQVVAGSDESKDMLKGEYVAILPPKKVNREFATNLSVALNEKVLTIGVTAQPWALWKYDYAFAISDHSDQRELIEYVEQVNPEMILTTHGDDIYFANLLR
;
A
#
# COMPACT_ATOMS: atom_id res chain seq x y z
N MET A 1 -13.47 25.08 4.16
CA MET A 1 -13.81 23.71 4.64
C MET A 1 -12.88 22.71 3.96
N VAL A 2 -12.35 21.71 4.71
CA VAL A 2 -11.54 20.59 4.16
C VAL A 2 -12.40 19.34 4.05
N GLY A 3 -12.45 18.74 2.87
CA GLY A 3 -13.09 17.44 2.65
C GLY A 3 -12.05 16.33 2.78
N LEU A 4 -12.14 15.52 3.84
CA LEU A 4 -11.30 14.34 4.04
C LEU A 4 -11.78 13.24 3.08
N GLU A 5 -11.07 13.07 1.95
CA GLU A 5 -11.42 12.11 0.88
C GLU A 5 -12.90 12.16 0.46
N SER A 6 -13.44 13.35 0.50
CA SER A 6 -14.87 13.62 0.35
C SER A 6 -15.14 14.46 -0.91
N LYS A 7 -16.36 14.37 -1.44
CA LYS A 7 -16.82 15.23 -2.55
C LYS A 7 -17.15 16.67 -2.11
N TYR A 8 -17.12 16.95 -0.82
CA TYR A 8 -17.47 18.26 -0.24
C TYR A 8 -16.21 19.07 0.15
N GLY A 9 -16.38 20.38 0.37
CA GLY A 9 -15.34 21.29 0.83
C GLY A 9 -14.64 22.04 -0.29
N ASP A 10 -13.93 23.12 0.08
CA ASP A 10 -13.11 23.97 -0.82
C ASP A 10 -11.75 23.35 -1.09
N TYR A 11 -11.27 22.53 -0.13
CA TYR A 11 -10.07 21.74 -0.21
C TYR A 11 -10.43 20.25 -0.22
N LEU A 12 -9.75 19.50 -1.06
CA LEU A 12 -9.79 18.03 -1.03
C LEU A 12 -8.47 17.53 -0.40
N PHE A 13 -8.56 16.85 0.72
CA PHE A 13 -7.46 16.05 1.22
C PHE A 13 -7.54 14.65 0.61
N THR A 14 -6.44 14.20 -0.01
CA THR A 14 -6.25 12.83 -0.51
C THR A 14 -5.04 12.26 0.20
N SER A 15 -5.27 11.28 1.08
CA SER A 15 -4.22 10.69 1.92
C SER A 15 -3.16 9.94 1.11
N HIS A 16 -3.60 9.13 0.13
CA HIS A 16 -2.71 8.30 -0.69
C HIS A 16 -3.33 7.95 -2.05
N ALA A 17 -2.58 7.23 -2.89
CA ALA A 17 -2.92 7.03 -4.30
C ALA A 17 -3.77 5.77 -4.60
N HIS A 18 -4.43 5.15 -3.62
CA HIS A 18 -5.41 4.09 -3.87
C HIS A 18 -6.75 4.67 -4.35
N SER A 19 -7.45 3.92 -5.22
CA SER A 19 -8.62 4.42 -5.95
C SER A 19 -9.84 4.74 -5.08
N ASP A 20 -10.01 4.05 -3.98
CA ASP A 20 -11.09 4.22 -2.99
C ASP A 20 -10.93 5.50 -2.17
N HIS A 21 -9.69 5.98 -1.98
CA HIS A 21 -9.35 7.24 -1.30
C HIS A 21 -9.30 8.46 -2.23
N THR A 22 -9.42 8.24 -3.54
CA THR A 22 -9.34 9.34 -4.53
C THR A 22 -10.71 9.83 -4.96
N LYS A 23 -10.89 11.13 -5.06
CA LYS A 23 -12.12 11.79 -5.52
C LYS A 23 -11.81 12.79 -6.62
N LYS A 24 -12.78 13.05 -7.51
CA LYS A 24 -12.63 14.08 -8.55
C LYS A 24 -12.30 15.43 -7.93
N LEU A 25 -11.21 16.04 -8.34
CA LEU A 25 -10.74 17.32 -7.80
C LEU A 25 -11.70 18.47 -8.13
N LYS A 26 -12.21 18.53 -9.37
CA LYS A 26 -13.03 19.63 -9.88
C LYS A 26 -12.29 20.98 -9.72
N THR A 27 -12.96 21.97 -9.11
CA THR A 27 -12.42 23.32 -8.85
C THR A 27 -11.79 23.49 -7.47
N ARG A 28 -11.70 22.40 -6.70
CA ARG A 28 -11.14 22.43 -5.34
C ARG A 28 -9.62 22.51 -5.34
N LYS A 29 -9.07 23.06 -4.26
CA LYS A 29 -7.64 22.97 -3.96
C LYS A 29 -7.29 21.61 -3.42
N LEU A 30 -6.13 21.08 -3.76
CA LEU A 30 -5.68 19.75 -3.38
C LEU A 30 -4.66 19.80 -2.25
N ILE A 31 -4.95 19.12 -1.16
CA ILE A 31 -4.01 18.84 -0.06
C ILE A 31 -3.60 17.36 -0.16
N SER A 32 -2.33 17.09 -0.40
CA SER A 32 -1.81 15.73 -0.59
C SER A 32 -0.28 15.76 -0.56
N SER A 33 0.37 14.61 -0.61
CA SER A 33 1.81 14.54 -0.93
C SER A 33 2.06 14.84 -2.42
N ASN A 34 3.30 15.21 -2.77
CA ASN A 34 3.70 15.40 -4.16
C ASN A 34 3.48 14.13 -4.98
N PHE A 35 3.88 12.96 -4.45
CA PHE A 35 3.70 11.67 -5.10
C PHE A 35 2.22 11.40 -5.42
N THR A 36 1.34 11.43 -4.41
CA THR A 36 -0.10 11.18 -4.59
C THR A 36 -0.73 12.17 -5.56
N SER A 37 -0.36 13.45 -5.46
CA SER A 37 -0.86 14.53 -6.31
C SER A 37 -0.49 14.31 -7.77
N GLU A 38 0.76 13.95 -8.04
CA GLU A 38 1.26 13.70 -9.39
C GLU A 38 0.62 12.46 -10.02
N ILE A 39 0.60 11.34 -9.27
CA ILE A 39 0.08 10.06 -9.78
C ILE A 39 -1.43 10.12 -10.08
N ILE A 40 -2.22 10.79 -9.23
CA ILE A 40 -3.69 10.78 -9.33
C ILE A 40 -4.21 11.97 -10.13
N TYR A 41 -3.61 13.15 -9.97
CA TYR A 41 -4.17 14.40 -10.50
C TYR A 41 -3.28 15.07 -11.54
N ASN A 42 -2.07 14.54 -11.78
CA ASN A 42 -1.07 15.09 -12.70
C ASN A 42 -0.82 16.60 -12.45
N LYS A 43 -0.69 16.98 -11.20
CA LYS A 43 -0.42 18.36 -10.75
C LYS A 43 0.33 18.38 -9.42
N GLN A 44 0.92 19.53 -9.08
CA GLN A 44 1.45 19.77 -7.74
C GLN A 44 0.30 20.01 -6.73
N PRO A 45 0.44 19.60 -5.46
CA PRO A 45 -0.54 19.91 -4.43
C PRO A 45 -0.56 21.42 -4.15
N ASP A 46 -1.69 21.92 -3.72
CA ASP A 46 -1.80 23.30 -3.26
C ASP A 46 -1.22 23.41 -1.82
N PRO A 47 -0.65 24.56 -1.44
CA PRO A 47 -0.19 24.76 -0.08
C PRO A 47 -1.37 24.64 0.91
N PRO A 48 -1.20 23.85 2.00
CA PRO A 48 -2.25 23.71 2.99
C PRO A 48 -2.53 25.05 3.69
N PRO A 49 -3.79 25.34 4.06
CA PRO A 49 -4.13 26.48 4.87
C PRO A 49 -3.42 26.48 6.23
N LYS A 50 -3.34 27.66 6.86
CA LYS A 50 -2.83 27.79 8.24
C LYS A 50 -3.62 26.86 9.19
N GLY A 51 -2.91 26.19 10.09
CA GLY A 51 -3.49 25.24 11.05
C GLY A 51 -3.71 23.82 10.51
N ILE A 52 -3.21 23.54 9.30
CA ILE A 52 -3.18 22.18 8.71
C ILE A 52 -1.75 21.70 8.63
N THR A 53 -1.49 20.47 9.07
CA THR A 53 -0.19 19.81 9.00
C THR A 53 -0.34 18.39 8.46
N LEU A 54 0.60 17.98 7.60
CA LEU A 54 0.65 16.62 7.05
C LEU A 54 1.80 15.84 7.69
N TYR A 55 1.53 14.58 8.03
CA TYR A 55 2.48 13.64 8.61
C TYR A 55 2.58 12.38 7.76
N ASN A 56 3.64 11.58 7.94
CA ASN A 56 3.74 10.30 7.27
C ASN A 56 2.73 9.30 7.84
N ALA A 57 2.00 8.59 6.98
CA ALA A 57 1.04 7.56 7.38
C ALA A 57 1.63 6.14 7.36
N GLY A 58 2.82 5.93 6.77
CA GLY A 58 3.50 4.63 6.73
C GLY A 58 2.87 3.57 5.82
N HIS A 59 1.68 3.82 5.27
CA HIS A 59 0.93 2.85 4.47
C HIS A 59 1.62 2.51 3.15
N ILE A 60 1.70 3.46 2.23
CA ILE A 60 2.44 3.34 0.96
C ILE A 60 3.29 4.59 0.71
N ILE A 61 4.11 4.57 -0.32
CA ILE A 61 4.87 5.74 -0.75
C ILE A 61 3.95 6.96 -0.91
N GLY A 62 4.32 8.06 -0.28
CA GLY A 62 3.56 9.32 -0.34
C GLY A 62 2.28 9.35 0.50
N SER A 63 1.93 8.30 1.25
CA SER A 63 0.77 8.31 2.15
C SER A 63 0.92 9.34 3.27
N LYS A 64 -0.15 10.07 3.58
CA LYS A 64 -0.19 11.16 4.56
C LYS A 64 -1.38 11.05 5.48
N GLN A 65 -1.12 11.35 6.75
CA GLN A 65 -2.09 11.75 7.76
C GLN A 65 -2.22 13.27 7.73
N ILE A 66 -3.30 13.79 8.29
CA ILE A 66 -3.54 15.23 8.39
C ILE A 66 -4.03 15.61 9.79
N THR A 67 -3.54 16.73 10.31
CA THR A 67 -4.17 17.39 11.46
C THR A 67 -4.72 18.76 11.04
N ILE A 68 -5.86 19.14 11.64
CA ILE A 68 -6.60 20.37 11.36
C ILE A 68 -6.94 21.03 12.69
N ASN A 69 -6.40 22.22 12.93
CA ASN A 69 -6.77 23.03 14.10
C ASN A 69 -8.14 23.69 13.87
N THR A 70 -9.04 23.50 14.83
CA THR A 70 -10.37 24.14 14.85
C THR A 70 -10.56 24.92 16.16
N GLU A 71 -11.65 25.68 16.27
CA GLU A 71 -12.01 26.35 17.52
C GLU A 71 -12.38 25.38 18.65
N GLN A 72 -12.84 24.16 18.31
CA GLN A 72 -13.26 23.13 19.25
C GLN A 72 -12.13 22.15 19.63
N GLY A 73 -10.95 22.28 19.03
CA GLY A 73 -9.82 21.37 19.24
C GLY A 73 -9.18 20.93 17.92
N ARG A 74 -8.20 20.07 18.01
CA ARG A 74 -7.40 19.59 16.88
C ARG A 74 -7.92 18.24 16.40
N ILE A 75 -8.31 18.17 15.16
CA ILE A 75 -8.79 16.94 14.50
C ILE A 75 -7.61 16.27 13.78
N GLY A 76 -7.41 14.97 14.02
CA GLY A 76 -6.50 14.10 13.27
C GLY A 76 -7.27 13.13 12.38
N TYR A 77 -6.77 12.87 11.16
CA TYR A 77 -7.25 11.82 10.28
C TYR A 77 -6.07 11.04 9.71
N THR A 78 -6.08 9.73 9.94
CA THR A 78 -4.96 8.88 9.55
C THR A 78 -4.91 8.58 8.06
N GLY A 79 -6.07 8.53 7.36
CA GLY A 79 -6.16 7.74 6.15
C GLY A 79 -5.81 6.29 6.47
N ASP A 80 -5.37 5.52 5.50
CA ASP A 80 -4.79 4.20 5.76
C ASP A 80 -3.40 4.37 6.37
N LEU A 81 -3.12 3.57 7.41
CA LEU A 81 -1.87 3.72 8.15
C LEU A 81 -1.15 2.39 8.39
N ARG A 82 0.17 2.47 8.52
CA ARG A 82 1.00 1.43 9.07
C ARG A 82 1.97 2.00 10.09
N LEU A 83 1.87 1.53 11.34
CA LEU A 83 2.69 2.06 12.44
C LEU A 83 4.14 1.63 12.31
N SER A 84 4.40 0.35 12.11
CA SER A 84 5.77 -0.19 12.02
C SER A 84 6.43 0.11 10.66
N PRO A 85 7.71 0.50 10.64
CA PRO A 85 8.47 0.64 9.41
C PRO A 85 8.70 -0.71 8.73
N ARG A 86 8.92 -0.70 7.41
CA ARG A 86 9.28 -1.89 6.62
C ARG A 86 10.00 -1.51 5.33
N PHE A 87 10.98 -2.28 4.92
CA PHE A 87 11.72 -2.14 3.65
C PHE A 87 11.97 -0.71 3.18
N GLY A 88 12.51 0.14 4.09
CA GLY A 88 12.79 1.54 3.79
C GLY A 88 11.55 2.44 3.68
N ILE A 89 10.34 1.92 3.89
CA ILE A 89 9.14 2.71 4.13
C ILE A 89 9.09 3.02 5.62
N LYS A 90 9.14 4.29 5.97
CA LYS A 90 9.04 4.75 7.36
C LYS A 90 7.63 4.44 7.88
N GLY A 91 7.53 4.01 9.13
CA GLY A 91 6.25 3.86 9.82
C GLY A 91 5.50 5.18 9.99
N ALA A 92 4.23 5.10 10.41
CA ALA A 92 3.43 6.28 10.69
C ALA A 92 4.04 7.13 11.80
N GLU A 93 3.96 8.44 11.64
CA GLU A 93 4.27 9.39 12.72
C GLU A 93 3.08 9.45 13.69
N ILE A 94 3.35 9.54 14.99
CA ILE A 94 2.30 9.77 15.98
C ILE A 94 1.89 11.24 15.88
N ILE A 95 0.60 11.48 15.66
CA ILE A 95 0.06 12.83 15.57
C ILE A 95 -0.53 13.26 16.91
N ASP A 96 -0.41 14.54 17.23
CA ASP A 96 -1.06 15.15 18.37
C ASP A 96 -2.44 15.70 17.97
N CYS A 97 -3.53 15.19 18.57
CA CYS A 97 -4.90 15.65 18.30
C CYS A 97 -5.86 15.31 19.43
N ASP A 98 -6.92 16.11 19.57
CA ASP A 98 -7.98 15.90 20.53
C ASP A 98 -9.04 14.91 20.00
N TYR A 99 -9.29 14.95 18.69
CA TYR A 99 -10.27 14.10 17.99
C TYR A 99 -9.56 13.31 16.90
N LEU A 100 -9.54 11.98 17.02
CA LEU A 100 -8.88 11.09 16.07
C LEU A 100 -9.90 10.36 15.18
N ILE A 101 -9.74 10.48 13.86
CA ILE A 101 -10.43 9.64 12.87
C ILE A 101 -9.40 8.63 12.37
N ILE A 102 -9.63 7.33 12.63
CA ILE A 102 -8.67 6.25 12.36
C ILE A 102 -9.28 5.12 11.53
N GLU A 103 -8.50 4.56 10.60
CA GLU A 103 -8.88 3.35 9.88
C GLU A 103 -9.01 2.12 10.78
N SER A 104 -9.70 1.08 10.29
CA SER A 104 -9.90 -0.19 11.00
C SER A 104 -9.89 -1.41 10.07
N THR A 105 -9.12 -1.34 8.98
CA THR A 105 -9.08 -2.37 7.92
C THR A 105 -8.75 -3.76 8.46
N TYR A 106 -7.79 -3.86 9.36
CA TYR A 106 -7.40 -5.12 10.02
C TYR A 106 -7.64 -5.12 11.53
N ALA A 107 -8.64 -4.40 12.01
CA ALA A 107 -8.95 -4.33 13.44
C ALA A 107 -9.33 -5.67 14.09
N ARG A 108 -9.72 -6.70 13.30
CA ARG A 108 -9.99 -8.07 13.77
C ARG A 108 -8.85 -9.04 13.55
N SER A 109 -7.73 -8.58 12.99
CA SER A 109 -6.65 -9.47 12.56
C SER A 109 -5.34 -9.08 13.22
N THR A 110 -4.52 -10.08 13.51
CA THR A 110 -3.11 -9.88 13.87
C THR A 110 -2.27 -10.47 12.74
N HIS A 111 -1.25 -9.76 12.33
CA HIS A 111 -0.31 -10.23 11.33
C HIS A 111 0.84 -10.99 11.99
N PRO A 112 1.39 -12.02 11.34
CA PRO A 112 2.64 -12.61 11.81
C PRO A 112 3.76 -11.58 11.77
N PRO A 113 4.85 -11.79 12.56
CA PRO A 113 6.01 -10.92 12.52
C PRO A 113 6.53 -10.75 11.07
N TYR A 114 6.80 -9.51 10.69
CA TYR A 114 7.14 -9.16 9.32
C TYR A 114 8.40 -9.89 8.84
N GLU A 115 9.40 -10.03 9.70
CA GLU A 115 10.65 -10.71 9.44
C GLU A 115 10.44 -12.19 9.09
N GLU A 116 9.52 -12.88 9.79
CA GLU A 116 9.20 -14.29 9.53
C GLU A 116 8.51 -14.47 8.18
N VAL A 117 7.58 -13.58 7.85
CA VAL A 117 6.90 -13.58 6.55
C VAL A 117 7.91 -13.32 5.43
N TYR A 118 8.80 -12.37 5.63
CA TYR A 118 9.82 -12.00 4.69
C TYR A 118 10.81 -13.15 4.44
N GLU A 119 11.33 -13.78 5.49
CA GLU A 119 12.22 -14.93 5.36
C GLU A 119 11.54 -16.10 4.62
N SER A 120 10.25 -16.30 4.87
CA SER A 120 9.45 -17.32 4.18
C SER A 120 9.27 -16.97 2.69
N PHE A 121 9.05 -15.69 2.38
CA PHE A 121 8.99 -15.20 1.00
C PHE A 121 10.34 -15.38 0.28
N ARG A 122 11.46 -14.99 0.91
CA ARG A 122 12.81 -15.20 0.37
C ARG A 122 13.10 -16.68 0.06
N LYS A 123 12.70 -17.59 0.94
CA LYS A 123 12.83 -19.03 0.70
C LYS A 123 12.01 -19.47 -0.51
N CYS A 124 10.80 -18.92 -0.68
CA CYS A 124 9.95 -19.21 -1.83
C CYS A 124 10.59 -18.75 -3.15
N LEU A 125 11.29 -17.63 -3.17
CA LEU A 125 11.99 -17.13 -4.35
C LEU A 125 13.07 -18.08 -4.88
N LYS A 126 13.63 -18.95 -4.04
CA LYS A 126 14.63 -19.95 -4.40
C LYS A 126 14.05 -21.21 -5.08
N ASN A 127 12.73 -21.36 -5.11
CA ASN A 127 12.08 -22.47 -5.82
C ASN A 127 12.37 -22.36 -7.32
N LYS A 128 12.54 -23.54 -7.98
CA LYS A 128 12.70 -23.58 -9.44
C LYS A 128 11.41 -23.18 -10.17
N GLY A 129 11.56 -22.55 -11.33
CA GLY A 129 10.47 -22.15 -12.21
C GLY A 129 10.21 -20.63 -12.22
N ILE A 130 9.31 -20.24 -13.10
CA ILE A 130 8.87 -18.86 -13.27
C ILE A 130 8.00 -18.45 -12.07
N LYS A 131 8.22 -17.27 -11.50
CA LYS A 131 7.42 -16.74 -10.38
C LYS A 131 6.61 -15.55 -10.84
N ILE A 132 5.30 -15.66 -10.72
CA ILE A 132 4.36 -14.56 -11.01
C ILE A 132 3.80 -14.04 -9.69
N ILE A 133 4.25 -12.86 -9.30
CA ILE A 133 3.84 -12.21 -8.05
C ILE A 133 2.63 -11.31 -8.32
N ALA A 134 1.53 -11.57 -7.62
CA ALA A 134 0.32 -10.78 -7.66
C ALA A 134 0.40 -9.66 -6.62
N ALA A 135 0.65 -8.42 -7.08
CA ALA A 135 0.76 -7.24 -6.23
C ALA A 135 -0.05 -6.06 -6.77
N TYR A 136 -0.64 -5.25 -5.89
CA TYR A 136 -1.25 -3.99 -6.29
C TYR A 136 -0.21 -3.07 -6.92
N GLU A 137 -0.58 -2.40 -8.02
CA GLU A 137 0.36 -1.61 -8.83
C GLU A 137 0.93 -0.41 -8.07
N VAL A 138 0.15 0.16 -7.14
CA VAL A 138 0.56 1.30 -6.31
C VAL A 138 0.85 0.80 -4.88
N GLY A 139 2.02 1.08 -4.36
CA GLY A 139 2.47 0.70 -3.02
C GLY A 139 3.09 -0.70 -2.99
N LYS A 140 2.29 -1.77 -3.13
CA LYS A 140 2.74 -3.14 -2.97
C LYS A 140 3.77 -3.58 -4.03
N ALA A 141 3.57 -3.21 -5.30
CA ALA A 141 4.52 -3.56 -6.35
C ALA A 141 5.90 -2.91 -6.12
N GLN A 142 5.95 -1.67 -5.61
CA GLN A 142 7.20 -0.98 -5.27
C GLN A 142 7.92 -1.69 -4.12
N GLU A 143 7.19 -2.04 -3.04
CA GLU A 143 7.72 -2.79 -1.91
C GLU A 143 8.33 -4.13 -2.36
N ILE A 144 7.59 -4.90 -3.16
CA ILE A 144 8.05 -6.20 -3.66
C ILE A 144 9.23 -6.05 -4.63
N THR A 145 9.23 -5.06 -5.51
CA THR A 145 10.38 -4.80 -6.40
C THR A 145 11.64 -4.53 -5.58
N LYS A 146 11.53 -3.72 -4.54
CA LYS A 146 12.65 -3.42 -3.64
C LYS A 146 13.19 -4.67 -2.95
N ILE A 147 12.30 -5.50 -2.41
CA ILE A 147 12.67 -6.79 -1.81
C ILE A 147 13.43 -7.67 -2.82
N LEU A 148 12.92 -7.76 -4.05
CA LEU A 148 13.57 -8.55 -5.11
C LEU A 148 14.95 -8.00 -5.48
N ASN A 149 15.09 -6.67 -5.59
CA ASN A 149 16.38 -6.05 -5.88
C ASN A 149 17.40 -6.31 -4.76
N GLU A 150 17.00 -6.31 -3.49
CA GLU A 150 17.87 -6.68 -2.36
C GLU A 150 18.35 -8.15 -2.44
N GLU A 151 17.55 -9.03 -3.06
CA GLU A 151 17.92 -10.42 -3.36
C GLU A 151 18.69 -10.58 -4.70
N GLY A 152 19.04 -9.48 -5.36
CA GLY A 152 19.71 -9.50 -6.67
C GLY A 152 18.80 -9.93 -7.83
N ILE A 153 17.50 -9.83 -7.67
CA ILE A 153 16.50 -10.21 -8.67
C ILE A 153 15.90 -8.96 -9.31
N THR A 154 16.04 -8.82 -10.63
CA THR A 154 15.40 -7.78 -11.43
C THR A 154 14.07 -8.33 -12.00
N PRO A 155 12.90 -7.88 -11.52
CA PRO A 155 11.62 -8.42 -11.99
C PRO A 155 11.17 -7.84 -13.32
N ILE A 156 10.36 -8.59 -14.08
CA ILE A 156 9.58 -8.06 -15.19
C ILE A 156 8.32 -7.42 -14.63
N VAL A 157 8.06 -6.16 -15.01
CA VAL A 157 6.91 -5.38 -14.52
C VAL A 157 6.08 -4.79 -15.65
N THR A 158 4.85 -4.40 -15.37
CA THR A 158 4.03 -3.64 -16.33
C THR A 158 4.55 -2.21 -16.49
N GLU A 159 4.24 -1.55 -17.61
CA GLU A 159 4.60 -0.14 -17.84
C GLU A 159 4.12 0.78 -16.73
N LYS A 160 2.94 0.52 -16.15
CA LYS A 160 2.42 1.31 -15.04
C LYS A 160 3.25 1.14 -13.77
N ILE A 161 3.64 -0.09 -13.43
CA ILE A 161 4.53 -0.35 -12.28
C ILE A 161 5.90 0.27 -12.54
N ASN A 162 6.44 0.17 -13.75
CA ASN A 162 7.71 0.78 -14.12
C ASN A 162 7.74 2.28 -13.85
N ARG A 163 6.72 3.03 -14.29
CA ARG A 163 6.63 4.48 -14.02
C ARG A 163 6.62 4.80 -12.53
N LEU A 164 5.94 3.99 -11.72
CA LEU A 164 5.86 4.18 -10.27
C LEU A 164 7.20 3.83 -9.58
N ASN A 165 7.89 2.80 -10.05
CA ASN A 165 9.18 2.37 -9.51
C ASN A 165 10.30 3.41 -9.73
N GLN A 166 10.17 4.27 -10.74
CA GLN A 166 11.15 5.35 -11.00
C GLN A 166 11.27 6.34 -9.85
N TYR A 167 10.25 6.50 -9.01
CA TYR A 167 10.32 7.38 -7.82
C TYR A 167 11.31 6.88 -6.76
N ASP A 168 11.58 5.58 -6.71
CA ASP A 168 12.53 4.94 -5.78
C ASP A 168 13.79 4.41 -6.48
N ASN A 169 13.98 4.69 -7.78
CA ASN A 169 15.09 4.19 -8.62
C ASN A 169 15.27 2.66 -8.51
N LEU A 170 14.17 1.91 -8.58
CA LEU A 170 14.19 0.45 -8.47
C LEU A 170 14.58 -0.20 -9.81
N ASP A 171 15.32 -1.30 -9.73
CA ASP A 171 15.73 -2.08 -10.89
C ASP A 171 14.59 -3.00 -11.37
N GLN A 172 14.18 -2.85 -12.62
CA GLN A 172 13.15 -3.68 -13.25
C GLN A 172 13.29 -3.69 -14.76
N VAL A 173 12.65 -4.67 -15.40
CA VAL A 173 12.52 -4.76 -16.85
C VAL A 173 11.06 -4.60 -17.25
N VAL A 174 10.79 -3.81 -18.28
CA VAL A 174 9.42 -3.55 -18.75
C VAL A 174 8.93 -4.69 -19.63
N ALA A 175 7.76 -5.22 -19.33
CA ALA A 175 7.13 -6.26 -20.15
C ALA A 175 6.92 -5.79 -21.60
N GLY A 176 7.38 -6.59 -22.56
CA GLY A 176 7.31 -6.27 -24.00
C GLY A 176 8.58 -5.62 -24.55
N SER A 177 9.55 -5.21 -23.72
CA SER A 177 10.88 -4.77 -24.17
C SER A 177 11.69 -5.94 -24.75
N ASP A 178 12.75 -5.64 -25.50
CA ASP A 178 13.62 -6.68 -26.04
C ASP A 178 14.36 -7.43 -24.92
N GLU A 179 14.75 -6.73 -23.86
CA GLU A 179 15.33 -7.32 -22.67
C GLU A 179 14.37 -8.32 -21.99
N SER A 180 13.08 -7.96 -21.86
CA SER A 180 12.10 -8.87 -21.31
C SER A 180 11.91 -10.14 -22.16
N LYS A 181 11.99 -10.03 -23.50
CA LYS A 181 11.92 -11.20 -24.40
C LYS A 181 13.07 -12.16 -24.19
N ASP A 182 14.27 -11.65 -23.90
CA ASP A 182 15.43 -12.49 -23.57
C ASP A 182 15.27 -13.17 -22.21
N MET A 183 14.75 -12.49 -21.20
CA MET A 183 14.45 -13.07 -19.89
C MET A 183 13.41 -14.20 -19.96
N LEU A 184 12.44 -14.12 -20.87
CA LEU A 184 11.41 -15.17 -21.05
C LEU A 184 11.98 -16.53 -21.54
N LYS A 185 13.24 -16.60 -21.96
CA LYS A 185 13.93 -17.84 -22.34
C LYS A 185 14.41 -18.69 -21.17
N GLY A 186 14.25 -18.21 -19.93
CA GLY A 186 14.71 -18.86 -18.71
C GLY A 186 13.76 -18.67 -17.55
N GLU A 187 14.25 -18.94 -16.35
CA GLU A 187 13.52 -18.62 -15.11
C GLU A 187 13.54 -17.11 -14.85
N TYR A 188 12.39 -16.55 -14.50
CA TYR A 188 12.26 -15.13 -14.18
C TYR A 188 11.21 -14.89 -13.10
N VAL A 189 11.22 -13.69 -12.56
CA VAL A 189 10.18 -13.17 -11.66
C VAL A 189 9.43 -12.06 -12.37
N ALA A 190 8.09 -12.08 -12.33
CA ALA A 190 7.28 -10.99 -12.84
C ALA A 190 6.28 -10.51 -11.79
N ILE A 191 6.01 -9.20 -11.75
CA ILE A 191 5.02 -8.59 -10.88
C ILE A 191 3.84 -8.11 -11.73
N LEU A 192 2.65 -8.64 -11.44
CA LEU A 192 1.43 -8.31 -12.16
C LEU A 192 0.29 -7.91 -11.20
N PRO A 193 -0.68 -7.11 -11.67
CA PRO A 193 -1.87 -6.82 -10.87
C PRO A 193 -2.65 -8.08 -10.49
N PRO A 194 -3.22 -8.18 -9.27
CA PRO A 194 -3.91 -9.38 -8.78
C PRO A 194 -5.05 -9.89 -9.67
N LYS A 195 -5.68 -8.98 -10.43
CA LYS A 195 -6.76 -9.31 -11.39
C LYS A 195 -6.26 -10.10 -12.61
N LYS A 196 -4.97 -9.98 -12.95
CA LYS A 196 -4.34 -10.67 -14.10
C LYS A 196 -3.76 -12.04 -13.72
N VAL A 197 -3.62 -12.34 -12.42
CA VAL A 197 -3.00 -13.57 -11.94
C VAL A 197 -4.07 -14.52 -11.42
N ASN A 198 -4.27 -15.64 -12.13
CA ASN A 198 -5.15 -16.72 -11.76
C ASN A 198 -4.58 -18.06 -12.26
N ARG A 199 -5.22 -19.17 -11.91
CA ARG A 199 -4.77 -20.53 -12.29
C ARG A 199 -4.75 -20.74 -13.79
N GLU A 200 -5.75 -20.24 -14.50
CA GLU A 200 -5.84 -20.36 -15.95
C GLU A 200 -4.65 -19.67 -16.64
N PHE A 201 -4.36 -18.43 -16.23
CA PHE A 201 -3.19 -17.68 -16.71
C PHE A 201 -1.89 -18.45 -16.45
N ALA A 202 -1.69 -18.96 -15.23
CA ALA A 202 -0.49 -19.72 -14.87
C ALA A 202 -0.36 -21.01 -15.70
N THR A 203 -1.45 -21.75 -15.90
CA THR A 203 -1.48 -22.97 -16.71
C THR A 203 -1.14 -22.65 -18.17
N ASN A 204 -1.77 -21.65 -18.77
CA ASN A 204 -1.52 -21.25 -20.16
C ASN A 204 -0.06 -20.81 -20.36
N LEU A 205 0.48 -20.05 -19.40
CA LEU A 205 1.89 -19.62 -19.45
C LEU A 205 2.84 -20.81 -19.29
N SER A 206 2.55 -21.75 -18.40
CA SER A 206 3.33 -22.97 -18.21
C SER A 206 3.38 -23.84 -19.47
N VAL A 207 2.24 -24.00 -20.15
CA VAL A 207 2.16 -24.74 -21.41
C VAL A 207 2.93 -24.03 -22.53
N ALA A 208 2.75 -22.69 -22.64
CA ALA A 208 3.37 -21.90 -23.71
C ALA A 208 4.91 -21.88 -23.62
N LEU A 209 5.45 -21.88 -22.40
CA LEU A 209 6.90 -21.80 -22.16
C LEU A 209 7.53 -23.18 -21.86
N ASN A 210 6.72 -24.22 -21.69
CA ASN A 210 7.15 -25.54 -21.23
C ASN A 210 7.98 -25.48 -19.93
N GLU A 211 7.55 -24.60 -19.00
CA GLU A 211 8.21 -24.33 -17.73
C GLU A 211 7.20 -24.35 -16.58
N LYS A 212 7.67 -24.69 -15.38
CA LYS A 212 6.86 -24.58 -14.18
C LYS A 212 6.59 -23.13 -13.84
N VAL A 213 5.32 -22.74 -13.67
CA VAL A 213 4.90 -21.41 -13.23
C VAL A 213 4.33 -21.50 -11.82
N LEU A 214 4.83 -20.64 -10.93
CA LEU A 214 4.38 -20.48 -9.55
C LEU A 214 3.70 -19.12 -9.39
N THR A 215 2.49 -19.11 -8.85
CA THR A 215 1.76 -17.89 -8.51
C THR A 215 1.94 -17.55 -7.04
N ILE A 216 2.25 -16.29 -6.73
CA ILE A 216 2.55 -15.82 -5.38
C ILE A 216 1.66 -14.61 -5.08
N GLY A 217 0.81 -14.72 -4.06
CA GLY A 217 0.02 -13.61 -3.54
C GLY A 217 0.76 -12.89 -2.41
N VAL A 218 0.81 -11.55 -2.44
CA VAL A 218 1.41 -10.71 -1.38
C VAL A 218 0.34 -9.82 -0.78
N THR A 219 -0.39 -10.38 0.18
CA THR A 219 -1.52 -9.73 0.86
C THR A 219 -1.84 -10.45 2.16
N ALA A 220 -2.28 -9.73 3.18
CA ALA A 220 -2.76 -10.32 4.44
C ALA A 220 -4.20 -10.88 4.37
N GLN A 221 -4.85 -10.80 3.20
CA GLN A 221 -6.21 -11.31 3.03
C GLN A 221 -6.25 -12.84 2.96
N PRO A 222 -7.05 -13.52 3.79
CA PRO A 222 -7.08 -15.00 3.87
C PRO A 222 -7.42 -15.71 2.56
N TRP A 223 -8.22 -15.08 1.67
CA TRP A 223 -8.57 -15.67 0.37
C TRP A 223 -7.36 -15.91 -0.55
N ALA A 224 -6.24 -15.25 -0.32
CA ALA A 224 -5.02 -15.43 -1.10
C ALA A 224 -4.50 -16.88 -1.03
N LEU A 225 -4.68 -17.57 0.10
CA LEU A 225 -4.28 -18.97 0.28
C LEU A 225 -4.99 -19.94 -0.68
N TRP A 226 -6.17 -19.58 -1.17
CA TRP A 226 -6.94 -20.39 -2.10
C TRP A 226 -6.73 -20.03 -3.56
N LYS A 227 -6.23 -18.83 -3.80
CA LYS A 227 -6.10 -18.27 -5.16
C LYS A 227 -4.73 -18.55 -5.77
N TYR A 228 -3.67 -18.59 -4.96
CA TYR A 228 -2.28 -18.68 -5.42
C TYR A 228 -1.60 -19.93 -4.89
N ASP A 229 -0.50 -20.37 -5.53
CA ASP A 229 0.30 -21.49 -5.05
C ASP A 229 0.97 -21.19 -3.72
N TYR A 230 1.36 -19.93 -3.51
CA TYR A 230 1.89 -19.38 -2.26
C TYR A 230 1.21 -18.07 -1.94
N ALA A 231 1.03 -17.78 -0.65
CA ALA A 231 0.54 -16.48 -0.18
C ALA A 231 1.33 -16.05 1.05
N PHE A 232 1.74 -14.78 1.05
CA PHE A 232 2.50 -14.17 2.14
C PHE A 232 1.76 -12.95 2.67
N ALA A 233 1.61 -12.88 3.99
CA ALA A 233 0.90 -11.80 4.68
C ALA A 233 1.76 -10.52 4.74
N ILE A 234 2.21 -10.04 3.59
CA ILE A 234 2.92 -8.76 3.44
C ILE A 234 1.86 -7.66 3.37
N SER A 235 1.51 -7.09 4.53
CA SER A 235 0.51 -6.01 4.66
C SER A 235 1.16 -4.64 4.67
N ASP A 236 0.50 -3.67 4.07
CA ASP A 236 0.80 -2.24 4.13
C ASP A 236 -0.10 -1.49 5.12
N HIS A 237 -0.99 -2.19 5.83
CA HIS A 237 -1.80 -1.66 6.92
C HIS A 237 -1.32 -2.15 8.28
N SER A 238 -1.61 -1.38 9.31
CA SER A 238 -1.52 -1.81 10.70
C SER A 238 -2.50 -2.94 11.00
N ASP A 239 -2.09 -3.89 11.81
CA ASP A 239 -2.97 -4.90 12.40
C ASP A 239 -3.66 -4.37 13.68
N GLN A 240 -4.48 -5.19 14.32
CA GLN A 240 -5.19 -4.81 15.55
C GLN A 240 -4.24 -4.27 16.63
N ARG A 241 -3.07 -4.91 16.83
CA ARG A 241 -2.11 -4.51 17.87
C ARG A 241 -1.52 -3.14 17.58
N GLU A 242 -1.07 -2.92 16.34
CA GLU A 242 -0.53 -1.64 15.90
C GLU A 242 -1.57 -0.52 15.92
N LEU A 243 -2.84 -0.82 15.58
CA LEU A 243 -3.93 0.17 15.65
C LEU A 243 -4.22 0.59 17.09
N ILE A 244 -4.24 -0.36 18.05
CA ILE A 244 -4.40 -0.07 19.49
C ILE A 244 -3.20 0.75 19.98
N GLU A 245 -1.97 0.32 19.70
CA GLU A 245 -0.75 1.00 20.06
C GLU A 245 -0.72 2.44 19.54
N TYR A 246 -1.16 2.66 18.29
CA TYR A 246 -1.26 4.00 17.72
C TYR A 246 -2.23 4.88 18.51
N VAL A 247 -3.42 4.37 18.82
CA VAL A 247 -4.43 5.09 19.62
C VAL A 247 -3.90 5.43 21.01
N GLU A 248 -3.23 4.49 21.69
CA GLU A 248 -2.64 4.70 23.00
C GLU A 248 -1.56 5.79 22.98
N GLN A 249 -0.72 5.83 21.94
CA GLN A 249 0.31 6.85 21.79
C GLN A 249 -0.25 8.23 21.43
N VAL A 250 -1.32 8.31 20.65
CA VAL A 250 -2.02 9.57 20.34
C VAL A 250 -2.78 10.08 21.56
N ASN A 251 -3.39 9.19 22.34
CA ASN A 251 -4.20 9.47 23.53
C ASN A 251 -5.26 10.57 23.33
N PRO A 252 -6.15 10.46 22.31
CA PRO A 252 -7.11 11.49 21.99
C PRO A 252 -8.31 11.49 22.97
N GLU A 253 -9.02 12.62 23.08
CA GLU A 253 -10.26 12.72 23.88
C GLU A 253 -11.43 11.93 23.25
N MET A 254 -11.46 11.84 21.91
CA MET A 254 -12.51 11.13 21.16
C MET A 254 -11.93 10.42 19.95
N ILE A 255 -12.46 9.22 19.66
CA ILE A 255 -12.08 8.40 18.52
C ILE A 255 -13.29 8.15 17.64
N LEU A 256 -13.12 8.33 16.33
CA LEU A 256 -14.02 7.90 15.28
C LEU A 256 -13.29 6.87 14.42
N THR A 257 -13.84 5.66 14.36
CA THR A 257 -13.32 4.59 13.51
C THR A 257 -13.96 4.63 12.13
N THR A 258 -13.19 4.31 11.10
CA THR A 258 -13.66 4.30 9.70
C THR A 258 -12.95 3.21 8.91
N HIS A 259 -13.49 2.81 7.77
CA HIS A 259 -13.01 1.72 6.92
C HIS A 259 -12.94 0.36 7.66
N GLY A 260 -13.10 -0.75 6.95
CA GLY A 260 -12.98 -2.09 7.54
C GLY A 260 -13.98 -2.40 8.64
N ASP A 261 -13.49 -2.91 9.78
CA ASP A 261 -14.28 -3.35 10.94
C ASP A 261 -14.52 -2.23 11.97
N ASP A 262 -14.99 -1.08 11.54
CA ASP A 262 -15.13 0.16 12.30
C ASP A 262 -15.95 0.00 13.61
N ILE A 263 -17.13 -0.61 13.55
CA ILE A 263 -17.96 -0.85 14.73
C ILE A 263 -17.27 -1.76 15.75
N TYR A 264 -16.58 -2.79 15.26
CA TYR A 264 -15.83 -3.69 16.15
C TYR A 264 -14.70 -2.94 16.85
N PHE A 265 -13.91 -2.18 16.09
CA PHE A 265 -12.79 -1.43 16.63
C PHE A 265 -13.23 -0.36 17.63
N ALA A 266 -14.30 0.37 17.31
CA ALA A 266 -14.88 1.33 18.25
C ALA A 266 -15.33 0.68 19.58
N ASN A 267 -15.87 -0.55 19.54
CA ASN A 267 -16.26 -1.27 20.76
C ASN A 267 -15.04 -1.80 21.54
N LEU A 268 -13.95 -2.15 20.84
CA LEU A 268 -12.71 -2.64 21.48
C LEU A 268 -11.97 -1.53 22.23
N LEU A 269 -12.07 -0.28 21.76
CA LEU A 269 -11.42 0.90 22.34
C LEU A 269 -12.19 1.53 23.51
N ARG A 270 -13.35 1.04 23.89
CA ARG A 270 -14.15 1.50 25.06
C ARG A 270 -13.67 0.89 26.34
#